data_db09e0a2f5b402c42f680fec7a0447fd
#
_entry.id   db09e0a2f5b402c42f680fec7a0447fd
#
_cell.length_a   1.000
_cell.length_b   1.000
_cell.length_c   1.000
_cell.angle_alpha   90.00
_cell.angle_beta   90.00
_cell.angle_gamma   90.00
#
_symmetry.space_group_name_H-M   'P 1'
#
loop_
_entity.id
_entity.type
_entity.pdbx_description
1 polymer ?
#
loop_
_entity_poly.entity_id
_entity_poly.type
_entity_poly.pdbx_seq_one_letter_code
_entity_poly.pdbx_strand_id
1 'polypeptide(L)'
;MTDFSLVIGNRNYSSWSLRPWLALKMADIAFDEIIIPLDEPTTREEILKHTPSGRVPVLKHGDLTIWDSLAICEYLAEQAPAAQLWPAEPADRAVARAVASEMHSGFTALRDNMPMNIRSRFPDQGRALGVMEDINRVTAIWRRCRQRFGAGGDFLFGRFSIADAMFAPVVTRFQTYAVDVDTVEQDYMQAILALPAMREWIAAAGREPWIIDTAEF
;
A
#
# COMPACT_ATOMS: atom_id res chain seq x y z
N MET A 1 24.62 -7.53 -7.52
CA MET A 1 23.88 -7.12 -6.31
C MET A 1 23.16 -5.86 -6.68
N THR A 2 21.90 -5.74 -6.34
CA THR A 2 21.13 -4.52 -6.56
C THR A 2 21.57 -3.47 -5.54
N ASP A 3 21.56 -2.18 -5.93
CA ASP A 3 21.91 -1.09 -5.01
C ASP A 3 20.80 -0.82 -3.99
N PHE A 4 19.60 -1.40 -4.22
CA PHE A 4 18.42 -1.23 -3.37
C PHE A 4 18.11 -2.51 -2.59
N SER A 5 17.78 -2.36 -1.31
CA SER A 5 17.16 -3.40 -0.49
C SER A 5 15.97 -2.84 0.26
N LEU A 6 14.85 -3.59 0.28
CA LEU A 6 13.64 -3.21 1.01
C LEU A 6 13.40 -4.18 2.16
N VAL A 7 13.44 -3.66 3.38
CA VAL A 7 13.05 -4.40 4.59
C VAL A 7 11.55 -4.27 4.77
N ILE A 8 10.85 -5.41 4.81
CA ILE A 8 9.39 -5.50 4.89
C ILE A 8 8.95 -6.40 6.04
N GLY A 9 7.71 -6.22 6.49
CA GLY A 9 7.02 -7.21 7.32
C GLY A 9 6.30 -8.27 6.50
N ASN A 10 5.57 -9.15 7.17
CA ASN A 10 4.73 -10.18 6.54
C ASN A 10 3.85 -9.57 5.44
N ARG A 11 3.87 -10.15 4.26
CA ARG A 11 3.07 -9.67 3.12
C ARG A 11 1.56 -9.77 3.37
N ASN A 12 1.15 -10.75 4.15
CA ASN A 12 -0.27 -10.91 4.48
C ASN A 12 -0.83 -9.73 5.27
N TYR A 13 -0.03 -9.13 6.17
CA TYR A 13 -0.49 -8.18 7.18
C TYR A 13 0.09 -6.77 7.03
N SER A 14 1.30 -6.64 6.47
CA SER A 14 2.01 -5.35 6.44
C SER A 14 1.55 -4.44 5.31
N SER A 15 0.47 -3.71 5.56
CA SER A 15 -0.04 -2.71 4.63
C SER A 15 0.96 -1.57 4.34
N TRP A 16 1.82 -1.27 5.29
CA TRP A 16 2.85 -0.26 5.13
C TRP A 16 3.96 -0.70 4.17
N SER A 17 4.34 -1.99 4.23
CA SER A 17 5.37 -2.56 3.35
C SER A 17 4.92 -2.73 1.91
N LEU A 18 3.63 -3.04 1.68
CA LEU A 18 3.07 -3.18 0.34
C LEU A 18 3.25 -1.91 -0.52
N ARG A 19 3.13 -0.73 0.07
CA ARG A 19 3.16 0.56 -0.64
C ARG A 19 4.47 0.81 -1.39
N PRO A 20 5.63 0.90 -0.72
CA PRO A 20 6.90 1.12 -1.43
C PRO A 20 7.34 -0.10 -2.23
N TRP A 21 6.97 -1.32 -1.82
CA TRP A 21 7.23 -2.50 -2.61
C TRP A 21 6.55 -2.42 -3.99
N LEU A 22 5.28 -2.02 -4.00
CA LEU A 22 4.53 -1.84 -5.23
C LEU A 22 5.12 -0.70 -6.08
N ALA A 23 5.53 0.41 -5.46
CA ALA A 23 6.18 1.52 -6.16
C ALA A 23 7.50 1.09 -6.83
N LEU A 24 8.35 0.31 -6.14
CA LEU A 24 9.58 -0.26 -6.71
C LEU A 24 9.29 -1.14 -7.92
N LYS A 25 8.34 -2.06 -7.80
CA LYS A 25 7.94 -2.96 -8.91
C LYS A 25 7.39 -2.18 -10.10
N MET A 26 6.57 -1.17 -9.86
CA MET A 26 5.98 -0.35 -10.93
C MET A 26 6.98 0.63 -11.57
N ALA A 27 8.07 0.95 -10.88
CA ALA A 27 9.19 1.71 -11.42
C ALA A 27 10.23 0.85 -12.16
N ASP A 28 10.03 -0.48 -12.18
CA ASP A 28 11.00 -1.45 -12.72
C ASP A 28 12.40 -1.34 -12.08
N ILE A 29 12.43 -1.00 -10.78
CA ILE A 29 13.65 -0.94 -9.99
C ILE A 29 13.91 -2.32 -9.39
N ALA A 30 15.08 -2.90 -9.69
CA ALA A 30 15.53 -4.14 -9.09
C ALA A 30 15.94 -3.88 -7.62
N PHE A 31 15.50 -4.75 -6.69
CA PHE A 31 15.83 -4.66 -5.27
C PHE A 31 15.86 -6.03 -4.61
N ASP A 32 16.64 -6.13 -3.53
CA ASP A 32 16.64 -7.29 -2.66
C ASP A 32 15.59 -7.12 -1.55
N GLU A 33 14.96 -8.21 -1.13
CA GLU A 33 13.95 -8.19 -0.08
C GLU A 33 14.48 -8.80 1.22
N ILE A 34 14.24 -8.12 2.34
CA ILE A 34 14.51 -8.64 3.69
C ILE A 34 13.18 -8.68 4.43
N ILE A 35 12.69 -9.90 4.72
CA ILE A 35 11.42 -10.08 5.42
C ILE A 35 11.70 -10.29 6.91
N ILE A 36 11.06 -9.47 7.74
CA ILE A 36 11.07 -9.62 9.20
C ILE A 36 9.65 -9.99 9.64
N PRO A 37 9.43 -11.19 10.21
CA PRO A 37 8.15 -11.55 10.76
C PRO A 37 7.69 -10.54 11.82
N LEU A 38 6.46 -10.06 11.68
CA LEU A 38 5.84 -9.16 12.65
C LEU A 38 5.15 -9.96 13.75
N ASP A 39 4.96 -9.33 14.92
CA ASP A 39 4.31 -9.90 16.09
C ASP A 39 5.06 -11.11 16.71
N GLU A 40 6.38 -11.17 16.48
CA GLU A 40 7.27 -12.13 17.11
C GLU A 40 8.08 -11.44 18.22
N PRO A 41 8.51 -12.17 19.25
CA PRO A 41 9.31 -11.61 20.34
C PRO A 41 10.57 -10.86 19.88
N THR A 42 11.16 -11.28 18.75
CA THR A 42 12.37 -10.71 18.17
C THR A 42 12.12 -9.62 17.14
N THR A 43 10.88 -9.39 16.72
CA THR A 43 10.53 -8.45 15.62
C THR A 43 11.20 -7.09 15.79
N ARG A 44 11.07 -6.48 16.97
CA ARG A 44 11.63 -5.15 17.22
C ARG A 44 13.16 -5.14 17.15
N GLU A 45 13.81 -6.13 17.70
CA GLU A 45 15.28 -6.26 17.69
C GLU A 45 15.78 -6.41 16.25
N GLU A 46 15.15 -7.27 15.46
CA GLU A 46 15.51 -7.48 14.06
C GLU A 46 15.34 -6.19 13.23
N ILE A 47 14.25 -5.46 13.40
CA ILE A 47 14.03 -4.19 12.69
C ILE A 47 15.09 -3.14 13.09
N LEU A 48 15.46 -3.06 14.36
CA LEU A 48 16.45 -2.09 14.85
C LEU A 48 17.85 -2.31 14.26
N LYS A 49 18.18 -3.49 13.72
CA LYS A 49 19.42 -3.73 12.95
C LYS A 49 19.42 -2.97 11.61
N HIS A 50 18.27 -2.55 11.13
CA HIS A 50 18.11 -1.90 9.83
C HIS A 50 17.78 -0.41 9.93
N THR A 51 17.11 0.03 10.98
CA THR A 51 16.66 1.42 11.16
C THR A 51 16.45 1.76 12.63
N PRO A 52 16.74 3.00 13.06
CA PRO A 52 16.42 3.43 14.42
C PRO A 52 14.93 3.61 14.70
N SER A 53 14.08 3.66 13.64
CA SER A 53 12.63 3.85 13.80
C SER A 53 11.93 2.65 14.46
N GLY A 54 12.53 1.45 14.40
CA GLY A 54 11.93 0.22 14.91
C GLY A 54 10.64 -0.19 14.16
N ARG A 55 10.47 0.27 12.91
CA ARG A 55 9.30 0.01 12.07
C ARG A 55 9.69 -0.36 10.64
N VAL A 56 8.84 -1.11 9.98
CA VAL A 56 8.93 -1.39 8.54
C VAL A 56 7.84 -0.60 7.79
N PRO A 57 8.05 -0.27 6.50
CA PRO A 57 9.17 -0.61 5.64
C PRO A 57 10.41 0.26 5.86
N VAL A 58 11.57 -0.24 5.40
CA VAL A 58 12.82 0.51 5.34
C VAL A 58 13.48 0.26 4.00
N LEU A 59 13.82 1.32 3.27
CA LEU A 59 14.61 1.24 2.05
C LEU A 59 16.08 1.52 2.37
N LYS A 60 16.96 0.68 1.83
CA LYS A 60 18.41 0.93 1.79
C LYS A 60 18.83 1.18 0.36
N HIS A 61 19.65 2.21 0.14
CA HIS A 61 20.28 2.51 -1.13
C HIS A 61 21.74 2.90 -0.88
N GLY A 62 22.67 1.95 -1.09
CA GLY A 62 24.06 2.09 -0.60
C GLY A 62 24.08 2.30 0.91
N ASP A 63 24.70 3.39 1.35
CA ASP A 63 24.79 3.77 2.77
C ASP A 63 23.55 4.53 3.29
N LEU A 64 22.63 4.91 2.39
CA LEU A 64 21.42 5.64 2.76
C LEU A 64 20.36 4.68 3.31
N THR A 65 19.75 5.09 4.43
CA THR A 65 18.61 4.39 5.02
C THR A 65 17.41 5.33 5.10
N ILE A 66 16.30 4.95 4.48
CA ILE A 66 15.08 5.73 4.41
C ILE A 66 13.94 4.95 5.04
N TRP A 67 13.19 5.57 5.92
CA TRP A 67 11.99 5.01 6.53
C TRP A 67 10.84 5.97 6.41
N ASP A 68 9.66 5.45 6.69
CA ASP A 68 8.33 5.85 6.33
C ASP A 68 7.98 5.54 4.86
N SER A 69 6.81 4.91 4.70
CA SER A 69 6.38 4.38 3.39
C SER A 69 6.19 5.47 2.34
N LEU A 70 5.69 6.66 2.72
CA LEU A 70 5.48 7.75 1.77
C LEU A 70 6.81 8.42 1.42
N ALA A 71 7.70 8.61 2.41
CA ALA A 71 9.04 9.15 2.17
C ALA A 71 9.85 8.24 1.22
N ILE A 72 9.75 6.92 1.39
CA ILE A 72 10.36 5.96 0.46
C ILE A 72 9.78 6.14 -0.95
N CYS A 73 8.46 6.21 -1.09
CA CYS A 73 7.82 6.40 -2.40
C CYS A 73 8.25 7.72 -3.07
N GLU A 74 8.35 8.83 -2.32
CA GLU A 74 8.85 10.12 -2.84
C GLU A 74 10.29 9.99 -3.33
N TYR A 75 11.17 9.37 -2.53
CA TYR A 75 12.54 9.11 -2.94
C TYR A 75 12.63 8.29 -4.22
N LEU A 76 11.83 7.23 -4.34
CA LEU A 76 11.79 6.41 -5.56
C LEU A 76 11.34 7.20 -6.79
N ALA A 77 10.39 8.12 -6.63
CA ALA A 77 9.96 8.99 -7.73
C ALA A 77 11.10 9.91 -8.23
N GLU A 78 12.00 10.34 -7.35
CA GLU A 78 13.19 11.11 -7.71
C GLU A 78 14.27 10.25 -8.37
N GLN A 79 14.44 8.98 -7.92
CA GLN A 79 15.43 8.05 -8.48
C GLN A 79 15.03 7.51 -9.85
N ALA A 80 13.73 7.37 -10.13
CA ALA A 80 13.20 6.83 -11.38
C ALA A 80 12.22 7.82 -12.05
N PRO A 81 12.65 9.00 -12.50
CA PRO A 81 11.76 10.01 -13.08
C PRO A 81 11.04 9.51 -14.35
N ALA A 82 11.66 8.59 -15.09
CA ALA A 82 11.07 7.97 -16.28
C ALA A 82 9.83 7.09 -15.96
N ALA A 83 9.74 6.55 -14.75
CA ALA A 83 8.60 5.76 -14.30
C ALA A 83 7.33 6.62 -14.07
N GLN A 84 7.50 7.94 -13.94
CA GLN A 84 6.40 8.88 -13.74
C GLN A 84 5.47 8.46 -12.58
N LEU A 85 6.06 8.10 -11.44
CA LEU A 85 5.31 7.66 -10.25
C LEU A 85 4.38 8.73 -9.66
N TRP A 86 4.47 9.97 -10.14
CA TRP A 86 3.52 11.04 -9.92
C TRP A 86 3.00 11.61 -11.24
N PRO A 87 1.78 12.18 -11.29
CA PRO A 87 1.29 12.89 -12.46
C PRO A 87 2.25 13.99 -12.94
N ALA A 88 2.41 14.09 -14.26
CA ALA A 88 3.30 15.09 -14.86
C ALA A 88 2.78 16.52 -14.65
N GLU A 89 1.45 16.72 -14.75
CA GLU A 89 0.84 18.02 -14.57
C GLU A 89 0.93 18.46 -13.10
N PRO A 90 1.48 19.65 -12.78
CA PRO A 90 1.68 20.10 -11.39
C PRO A 90 0.41 20.14 -10.54
N ALA A 91 -0.72 20.55 -11.11
CA ALA A 91 -1.99 20.62 -10.39
C ALA A 91 -2.51 19.22 -10.03
N ASP A 92 -2.43 18.26 -10.95
CA ASP A 92 -2.84 16.88 -10.73
C ASP A 92 -1.92 16.19 -9.72
N ARG A 93 -0.60 16.44 -9.84
CA ARG A 93 0.41 15.96 -8.89
C ARG A 93 0.17 16.48 -7.46
N ALA A 94 -0.24 17.74 -7.31
CA ALA A 94 -0.60 18.29 -6.01
C ALA A 94 -1.78 17.57 -5.38
N VAL A 95 -2.83 17.26 -6.18
CA VAL A 95 -3.99 16.49 -5.70
C VAL A 95 -3.59 15.04 -5.40
N ALA A 96 -2.76 14.40 -6.24
CA ALA A 96 -2.27 13.05 -6.00
C ALA A 96 -1.51 12.93 -4.68
N ARG A 97 -0.63 13.91 -4.39
CA ARG A 97 0.06 13.99 -3.09
C ARG A 97 -0.90 14.23 -1.93
N ALA A 98 -1.91 15.07 -2.10
CA ALA A 98 -2.90 15.34 -1.05
C ALA A 98 -3.66 14.07 -0.66
N VAL A 99 -4.18 13.31 -1.63
CA VAL A 99 -4.93 12.08 -1.34
C VAL A 99 -4.02 10.96 -0.83
N ALA A 100 -2.77 10.89 -1.29
CA ALA A 100 -1.77 9.97 -0.77
C ALA A 100 -1.43 10.27 0.71
N SER A 101 -1.26 11.55 1.05
CA SER A 101 -1.00 11.99 2.43
C SER A 101 -2.21 11.76 3.34
N GLU A 102 -3.43 11.98 2.84
CA GLU A 102 -4.67 11.68 3.58
C GLU A 102 -4.77 10.17 3.87
N MET A 103 -4.45 9.31 2.88
CA MET A 103 -4.39 7.87 3.12
C MET A 103 -3.27 7.49 4.10
N HIS A 104 -2.14 8.19 4.06
CA HIS A 104 -1.02 7.93 4.96
C HIS A 104 -1.35 8.23 6.43
N SER A 105 -2.00 9.35 6.72
CA SER A 105 -2.23 9.85 8.08
C SER A 105 -3.62 9.56 8.64
N GLY A 106 -4.60 9.28 7.79
CA GLY A 106 -6.00 9.15 8.16
C GLY A 106 -6.53 7.71 8.21
N PHE A 107 -7.86 7.62 8.26
CA PHE A 107 -8.63 6.35 8.20
C PHE A 107 -8.29 5.39 9.36
N THR A 108 -8.20 5.92 10.55
CA THR A 108 -7.82 5.15 11.75
C THR A 108 -8.86 4.09 12.08
N ALA A 109 -10.16 4.42 12.01
CA ALA A 109 -11.22 3.46 12.29
C ALA A 109 -11.18 2.28 11.31
N LEU A 110 -11.01 2.55 10.01
CA LEU A 110 -10.84 1.50 9.00
C LEU A 110 -9.62 0.62 9.27
N ARG A 111 -8.49 1.20 9.63
CA ARG A 111 -7.23 0.47 9.85
C ARG A 111 -7.29 -0.42 11.08
N ASP A 112 -7.87 0.08 12.17
CA ASP A 112 -7.90 -0.61 13.45
C ASP A 112 -8.93 -1.74 13.46
N ASN A 113 -10.04 -1.59 12.72
CA ASN A 113 -11.12 -2.55 12.74
C ASN A 113 -11.19 -3.46 11.50
N MET A 114 -10.51 -3.08 10.41
CA MET A 114 -10.34 -3.90 9.20
C MET A 114 -8.84 -4.03 8.88
N PRO A 115 -8.04 -4.74 9.71
CA PRO A 115 -6.62 -4.94 9.46
C PRO A 115 -6.41 -5.63 8.09
N MET A 116 -5.27 -5.38 7.45
CA MET A 116 -4.94 -6.07 6.21
C MET A 116 -4.69 -7.56 6.49
N ASN A 117 -5.48 -8.42 5.87
CA ASN A 117 -5.30 -9.86 5.85
C ASN A 117 -5.69 -10.38 4.46
N ILE A 118 -4.69 -10.58 3.61
CA ILE A 118 -4.91 -10.87 2.18
C ILE A 118 -5.46 -12.29 1.97
N ARG A 119 -5.04 -13.24 2.82
CA ARG A 119 -5.43 -14.65 2.71
C ARG A 119 -6.88 -14.91 3.08
N SER A 120 -7.37 -14.17 4.06
CA SER A 120 -8.65 -14.43 4.72
C SER A 120 -9.82 -13.71 4.04
N ARG A 121 -11.01 -14.15 4.36
CA ARG A 121 -12.28 -13.51 3.98
C ARG A 121 -13.15 -13.42 5.22
N PHE A 122 -13.46 -12.18 5.58
CA PHE A 122 -14.21 -11.81 6.77
C PHE A 122 -15.43 -10.95 6.41
N PRO A 123 -16.39 -11.48 5.62
CA PRO A 123 -17.55 -10.71 5.24
C PRO A 123 -18.28 -10.22 6.50
N ASP A 124 -18.73 -8.96 6.46
CA ASP A 124 -19.48 -8.31 7.54
C ASP A 124 -18.75 -8.09 8.88
N GLN A 125 -17.47 -8.45 8.98
CA GLN A 125 -16.66 -8.17 10.16
C GLN A 125 -16.09 -6.72 10.11
N GLY A 126 -15.57 -6.27 11.26
CA GLY A 126 -14.86 -4.99 11.37
C GLY A 126 -15.74 -3.74 11.23
N ARG A 127 -17.04 -3.85 11.38
CA ARG A 127 -18.04 -2.76 11.20
C ARG A 127 -18.19 -1.89 12.46
N ALA A 128 -17.09 -1.45 13.07
CA ALA A 128 -17.10 -0.59 14.24
C ALA A 128 -17.46 0.87 13.91
N LEU A 129 -17.66 1.67 14.97
CA LEU A 129 -17.93 3.10 14.84
C LEU A 129 -16.80 3.82 14.07
N GLY A 130 -17.15 4.68 13.11
CA GLY A 130 -16.22 5.43 12.29
C GLY A 130 -15.75 4.70 11.03
N VAL A 131 -15.93 3.38 10.93
CA VAL A 131 -15.46 2.60 9.76
C VAL A 131 -16.24 2.97 8.50
N MET A 132 -17.56 3.13 8.60
CA MET A 132 -18.36 3.51 7.44
C MET A 132 -18.07 4.94 6.96
N GLU A 133 -17.76 5.85 7.86
CA GLU A 133 -17.31 7.20 7.53
C GLU A 133 -15.98 7.15 6.75
N ASP A 134 -15.02 6.33 7.20
CA ASP A 134 -13.75 6.12 6.51
C ASP A 134 -13.96 5.49 5.13
N ILE A 135 -14.80 4.45 5.02
CA ILE A 135 -15.15 3.81 3.74
C ILE A 135 -15.77 4.83 2.77
N ASN A 136 -16.75 5.60 3.23
CA ASN A 136 -17.41 6.62 2.43
C ASN A 136 -16.43 7.70 1.95
N ARG A 137 -15.47 8.07 2.80
CA ARG A 137 -14.43 9.04 2.41
C ARG A 137 -13.47 8.46 1.38
N VAL A 138 -13.03 7.23 1.55
CA VAL A 138 -12.17 6.52 0.58
C VAL A 138 -12.85 6.43 -0.79
N THR A 139 -14.09 5.94 -0.83
CA THR A 139 -14.86 5.79 -2.08
C THR A 139 -15.09 7.14 -2.75
N ALA A 140 -15.40 8.19 -1.99
CA ALA A 140 -15.55 9.54 -2.52
C ALA A 140 -14.22 10.07 -3.13
N ILE A 141 -13.05 9.78 -2.53
CA ILE A 141 -11.75 10.12 -3.09
C ILE A 141 -11.55 9.37 -4.41
N TRP A 142 -11.74 8.05 -4.44
CA TRP A 142 -11.55 7.25 -5.64
C TRP A 142 -12.45 7.73 -6.78
N ARG A 143 -13.74 7.91 -6.52
CA ARG A 143 -14.73 8.41 -7.50
C ARG A 143 -14.32 9.77 -8.05
N ARG A 144 -13.99 10.72 -7.18
CA ARG A 144 -13.56 12.06 -7.59
C ARG A 144 -12.29 12.04 -8.43
N CYS A 145 -11.28 11.26 -8.02
CA CYS A 145 -10.03 11.16 -8.76
C CYS A 145 -10.28 10.51 -10.13
N ARG A 146 -11.03 9.41 -10.18
CA ARG A 146 -11.37 8.73 -11.44
C ARG A 146 -12.13 9.64 -12.39
N GLN A 147 -13.11 10.38 -11.90
CA GLN A 147 -13.91 11.29 -12.72
C GLN A 147 -13.10 12.47 -13.28
N ARG A 148 -12.20 13.00 -12.47
CA ARG A 148 -11.48 14.24 -12.82
C ARG A 148 -10.15 13.98 -13.54
N PHE A 149 -9.45 12.95 -13.18
CA PHE A 149 -8.07 12.69 -13.61
C PHE A 149 -7.88 11.30 -14.23
N GLY A 150 -8.89 10.44 -14.20
CA GLY A 150 -8.81 9.05 -14.66
C GLY A 150 -8.82 8.87 -16.18
N ALA A 151 -8.88 9.96 -16.96
CA ALA A 151 -8.84 9.86 -18.41
C ALA A 151 -7.53 9.20 -18.88
N GLY A 152 -7.64 8.22 -19.77
CA GLY A 152 -6.49 7.54 -20.36
C GLY A 152 -5.99 6.30 -19.61
N GLY A 153 -6.71 5.81 -18.58
CA GLY A 153 -6.37 4.54 -17.92
C GLY A 153 -7.26 4.19 -16.74
N ASP A 154 -6.90 3.13 -16.03
CA ASP A 154 -7.74 2.50 -15.01
C ASP A 154 -7.41 2.93 -13.58
N PHE A 155 -6.40 3.78 -13.38
CA PHE A 155 -5.92 4.22 -12.07
C PHE A 155 -6.46 5.61 -11.70
N LEU A 156 -6.25 6.03 -10.44
CA LEU A 156 -6.82 7.27 -9.90
C LEU A 156 -6.47 8.51 -10.74
N PHE A 157 -5.28 8.52 -11.33
CA PHE A 157 -4.78 9.59 -12.19
C PHE A 157 -4.51 9.11 -13.63
N GLY A 158 -5.33 8.19 -14.12
CA GLY A 158 -5.20 7.57 -15.44
C GLY A 158 -4.12 6.49 -15.46
N ARG A 159 -2.86 6.85 -15.24
CA ARG A 159 -1.73 5.91 -15.08
C ARG A 159 -1.51 5.59 -13.61
N PHE A 160 -0.87 4.43 -13.36
CA PHE A 160 -0.44 4.08 -12.00
C PHE A 160 0.45 5.17 -11.41
N SER A 161 0.22 5.51 -10.15
CA SER A 161 0.98 6.49 -9.39
C SER A 161 1.16 6.05 -7.93
N ILE A 162 1.95 6.81 -7.18
CA ILE A 162 2.12 6.58 -5.74
C ILE A 162 0.77 6.69 -5.00
N ALA A 163 -0.18 7.49 -5.48
CA ALA A 163 -1.52 7.50 -4.90
C ALA A 163 -2.16 6.10 -4.93
N ASP A 164 -2.01 5.37 -6.04
CA ASP A 164 -2.54 4.00 -6.18
C ASP A 164 -1.79 3.03 -5.26
N ALA A 165 -0.47 3.17 -5.13
CA ALA A 165 0.32 2.38 -4.18
C ALA A 165 -0.14 2.60 -2.73
N MET A 166 -0.49 3.84 -2.36
CA MET A 166 -0.97 4.17 -1.02
C MET A 166 -2.36 3.58 -0.74
N PHE A 167 -3.24 3.49 -1.74
CA PHE A 167 -4.57 2.88 -1.61
C PHE A 167 -4.61 1.38 -1.87
N ALA A 168 -3.59 0.74 -2.45
CA ALA A 168 -3.57 -0.70 -2.71
C ALA A 168 -3.90 -1.56 -1.47
N PRO A 169 -3.41 -1.27 -0.24
CA PRO A 169 -3.82 -2.00 0.95
C PRO A 169 -5.30 -1.82 1.31
N VAL A 170 -5.94 -0.72 0.91
CA VAL A 170 -7.38 -0.51 1.14
C VAL A 170 -8.19 -1.40 0.19
N VAL A 171 -7.73 -1.53 -1.05
CA VAL A 171 -8.33 -2.46 -2.02
C VAL A 171 -8.34 -3.89 -1.47
N THR A 172 -7.24 -4.36 -0.90
CA THR A 172 -7.19 -5.70 -0.27
C THR A 172 -8.12 -5.81 0.93
N ARG A 173 -8.22 -4.77 1.77
CA ARG A 173 -9.20 -4.73 2.89
C ARG A 173 -10.63 -4.82 2.38
N PHE A 174 -10.99 -4.02 1.40
CA PHE A 174 -12.36 -4.05 0.83
C PHE A 174 -12.71 -5.43 0.28
N GLN A 175 -11.74 -6.13 -0.32
CA GLN A 175 -11.93 -7.51 -0.75
C GLN A 175 -12.09 -8.48 0.43
N THR A 176 -11.24 -8.36 1.46
CA THR A 176 -11.26 -9.26 2.64
C THR A 176 -12.56 -9.14 3.41
N TYR A 177 -13.07 -7.92 3.59
CA TYR A 177 -14.26 -7.64 4.41
C TYR A 177 -15.55 -7.53 3.59
N ALA A 178 -15.49 -7.86 2.29
CA ALA A 178 -16.63 -7.78 1.37
C ALA A 178 -17.34 -6.41 1.45
N VAL A 179 -16.57 -5.33 1.38
CA VAL A 179 -17.12 -3.97 1.37
C VAL A 179 -17.87 -3.74 0.09
N ASP A 180 -19.14 -3.39 0.21
CA ASP A 180 -19.98 -3.05 -0.93
C ASP A 180 -19.62 -1.68 -1.49
N VAL A 181 -19.38 -1.60 -2.80
CA VAL A 181 -18.96 -0.39 -3.52
C VAL A 181 -19.59 -0.33 -4.90
N ASP A 182 -19.69 0.88 -5.46
CA ASP A 182 -20.27 1.09 -6.79
C ASP A 182 -19.30 0.63 -7.91
N THR A 183 -19.80 0.61 -9.14
CA THR A 183 -19.07 0.13 -10.33
C THR A 183 -17.72 0.85 -10.51
N VAL A 184 -17.67 2.16 -10.31
CA VAL A 184 -16.40 2.93 -10.50
C VAL A 184 -15.31 2.47 -9.55
N GLU A 185 -15.66 2.21 -8.30
CA GLU A 185 -14.74 1.70 -7.30
C GLU A 185 -14.39 0.23 -7.56
N GLN A 186 -15.36 -0.58 -7.99
CA GLN A 186 -15.13 -1.98 -8.38
C GLN A 186 -14.12 -2.07 -9.53
N ASP A 187 -14.28 -1.26 -10.57
CA ASP A 187 -13.36 -1.22 -11.71
C ASP A 187 -11.94 -0.82 -11.27
N TYR A 188 -11.83 0.19 -10.40
CA TYR A 188 -10.55 0.59 -9.83
C TYR A 188 -9.91 -0.53 -8.99
N MET A 189 -10.68 -1.18 -8.12
CA MET A 189 -10.19 -2.31 -7.32
C MET A 189 -9.69 -3.44 -8.22
N GLN A 190 -10.42 -3.76 -9.28
CA GLN A 190 -10.01 -4.77 -10.25
C GLN A 190 -8.71 -4.38 -10.96
N ALA A 191 -8.56 -3.12 -11.36
CA ALA A 191 -7.32 -2.63 -11.98
C ALA A 191 -6.10 -2.82 -11.06
N ILE A 192 -6.23 -2.47 -9.77
CA ILE A 192 -5.16 -2.70 -8.77
C ILE A 192 -4.86 -4.20 -8.61
N LEU A 193 -5.86 -5.03 -8.41
CA LEU A 193 -5.70 -6.47 -8.20
C LEU A 193 -5.17 -7.20 -9.45
N ALA A 194 -5.41 -6.66 -10.64
CA ALA A 194 -4.92 -7.21 -11.90
C ALA A 194 -3.45 -6.92 -12.18
N LEU A 195 -2.83 -5.95 -11.48
CA LEU A 195 -1.40 -5.66 -11.63
C LEU A 195 -0.56 -6.92 -11.41
N PRO A 196 0.40 -7.24 -12.30
CA PRO A 196 1.30 -8.39 -12.11
C PRO A 196 2.01 -8.36 -10.75
N ALA A 197 2.46 -7.17 -10.30
CA ALA A 197 3.08 -6.98 -9.01
C ALA A 197 2.11 -7.29 -7.84
N MET A 198 0.84 -6.87 -7.91
CA MET A 198 -0.14 -7.22 -6.88
C MET A 198 -0.43 -8.73 -6.83
N ARG A 199 -0.51 -9.39 -7.97
CA ARG A 199 -0.67 -10.85 -8.02
C ARG A 199 0.53 -11.57 -7.42
N GLU A 200 1.75 -11.09 -7.68
CA GLU A 200 2.99 -11.60 -7.08
C GLU A 200 2.95 -11.46 -5.55
N TRP A 201 2.60 -10.27 -5.04
CA TRP A 201 2.47 -10.02 -3.61
C TRP A 201 1.42 -10.91 -2.95
N ILE A 202 0.23 -11.02 -3.53
CA ILE A 202 -0.87 -11.85 -3.03
C ILE A 202 -0.47 -13.33 -3.01
N ALA A 203 0.15 -13.82 -4.07
CA ALA A 203 0.62 -15.20 -4.14
C ALA A 203 1.72 -15.49 -3.11
N ALA A 204 2.60 -14.53 -2.84
CA ALA A 204 3.63 -14.66 -1.81
C ALA A 204 3.01 -14.62 -0.40
N ALA A 205 2.07 -13.72 -0.14
CA ALA A 205 1.31 -13.66 1.12
C ALA A 205 0.60 -14.98 1.45
N GLY A 206 0.04 -15.65 0.41
CA GLY A 206 -0.62 -16.94 0.56
C GLY A 206 0.29 -18.08 0.99
N ARG A 207 1.61 -17.94 0.85
CA ARG A 207 2.61 -18.97 1.24
C ARG A 207 3.27 -18.71 2.58
N GLU A 208 3.03 -17.53 3.19
CA GLU A 208 3.63 -17.18 4.49
C GLU A 208 3.02 -18.02 5.62
N PRO A 209 3.86 -18.58 6.54
CA PRO A 209 3.37 -19.43 7.62
C PRO A 209 2.84 -18.63 8.84
N TRP A 210 3.23 -17.37 8.96
CA TRP A 210 2.95 -16.58 10.15
C TRP A 210 1.47 -16.19 10.26
N ILE A 211 0.98 -16.15 11.51
CA ILE A 211 -0.36 -15.69 11.87
C ILE A 211 -0.21 -14.58 12.89
N ILE A 212 -0.92 -13.49 12.70
CA ILE A 212 -1.05 -12.39 13.66
C ILE A 212 -2.48 -12.45 14.21
N ASP A 213 -2.63 -12.96 15.44
CA ASP A 213 -3.94 -13.25 16.03
C ASP A 213 -4.85 -12.01 16.09
N THR A 214 -4.29 -10.83 16.30
CA THR A 214 -5.04 -9.56 16.33
C THR A 214 -5.57 -9.13 14.95
N ALA A 215 -5.15 -9.78 13.88
CA ALA A 215 -5.62 -9.55 12.50
C ALA A 215 -6.47 -10.71 11.95
N GLU A 216 -6.86 -11.65 12.80
CA GLU A 216 -7.81 -12.73 12.51
C GLU A 216 -9.15 -12.46 13.24
N PHE A 217 -10.27 -13.11 12.79
CA PHE A 217 -11.61 -13.01 13.40
C PHE A 217 -12.15 -14.40 13.71
#